data_ba661fb1d055429b0cb54c58b37d8efb
#
_entry.id   ba661fb1d055429b0cb54c58b37d8efb
#
_cell.length_a   1.000
_cell.length_b   1.000
_cell.length_c   1.000
_cell.angle_alpha   90.00
_cell.angle_beta   90.00
_cell.angle_gamma   90.00
#
_symmetry.space_group_name_H-M   'P 1'
#
loop_
_entity.id
_entity.type
_entity.pdbx_description
1 polymer ?
#
loop_
_entity_poly.entity_id
_entity_poly.type
_entity_poly.pdbx_seq_one_letter_code
_entity_poly.pdbx_strand_id
1 'polypeptide(L)'
;MNYGFLIDHRKCIGCHACSTACKSENEVPLGVYRTWVKYVEKGRFPEVRRHFQVTRCNHCANPPCARICPVTAMYQRTDGIVEFDPRVCIGCKACMQACPYDAIYIDPETHSAAKCHFCSHRVELGLQPACVVVCPEQAIIAGDLDNPASQISRLVARENVMVRKPEQGTAPKLFYINADEITLTPTAAQANQTFMWAEVVSEQHIARNGHSNGHHPPATTRTANSGAAIRTPAAQGLGYRGPIHVGEGRIAEQMVQTGYNAQHKIPWHWPVPAYLVTKGLGSGMFALLAIFFGLNIVDFSAPLALLGNFAALLFIGLTTLLLVIDLEKPLMFYTILTRPQMKSWLTRGAFILIGFTTVAGLWLALEGGAWLGFLPAGPAAAARLPLLVIGFVLALGAAVYTAFLFGQAEGRDLWQSSLLPAHLLIQAFMVGSGALLALGLLVDLPALMAWALVWIFGVALAVDLLVTLLGEFGMPHASEIAARAAHDISSGKYKHHFWWGSVVVGHLVPLALLLAAAGEPVSLGMAAVAALLAVIGLYLFEYAFVMAPQEIPNS
;
A
#
# COMPACT_ATOMS: atom_id res chain seq x y z
N MET A 1 30.71 -13.20 6.43
CA MET A 1 30.62 -11.72 6.58
C MET A 1 29.17 -11.32 6.65
N ASN A 2 28.83 -10.48 7.59
CA ASN A 2 27.46 -10.01 7.84
C ASN A 2 27.49 -8.55 8.31
N TYR A 3 27.42 -7.62 7.38
CA TYR A 3 27.56 -6.21 7.68
C TYR A 3 26.33 -5.63 8.39
N GLY A 4 26.60 -4.79 9.40
CA GLY A 4 25.61 -4.05 10.17
C GLY A 4 26.07 -2.67 10.60
N PHE A 5 25.13 -1.86 11.10
CA PHE A 5 25.38 -0.56 11.70
C PHE A 5 25.04 -0.55 13.18
N LEU A 6 25.74 0.26 13.93
CA LEU A 6 25.42 0.56 15.31
C LEU A 6 25.50 2.07 15.52
N ILE A 7 24.50 2.65 16.18
CA ILE A 7 24.41 4.09 16.50
C ILE A 7 24.46 4.25 18.01
N ASP A 8 25.46 4.97 18.51
CA ASP A 8 25.55 5.32 19.92
C ASP A 8 24.88 6.68 20.16
N HIS A 9 23.67 6.66 20.72
CA HIS A 9 22.88 7.86 21.01
C HIS A 9 23.51 8.75 22.09
N ARG A 10 24.43 8.21 22.92
CA ARG A 10 25.17 8.99 23.91
C ARG A 10 26.11 10.01 23.27
N LYS A 11 26.53 9.72 22.02
CA LYS A 11 27.51 10.49 21.26
C LYS A 11 26.92 11.32 20.14
N CYS A 12 25.71 10.94 19.65
CA CYS A 12 25.10 11.64 18.53
C CYS A 12 24.65 13.05 18.92
N ILE A 13 25.18 14.06 18.25
CA ILE A 13 24.84 15.48 18.45
C ILE A 13 23.85 16.04 17.42
N GLY A 14 23.34 15.22 16.50
CA GLY A 14 22.35 15.65 15.51
C GLY A 14 22.88 16.58 14.42
N CYS A 15 24.16 16.58 14.11
CA CYS A 15 24.82 17.56 13.22
C CYS A 15 24.54 17.38 11.72
N HIS A 16 23.85 16.32 11.28
CA HIS A 16 23.57 15.96 9.89
C HIS A 16 24.78 15.71 8.98
N ALA A 17 26.01 15.73 9.48
CA ALA A 17 27.19 15.44 8.67
C ALA A 17 27.05 14.09 7.91
N CYS A 18 26.48 13.06 8.56
CA CYS A 18 26.22 11.77 7.95
C CYS A 18 25.24 11.83 6.78
N SER A 19 24.22 12.69 6.85
CA SER A 19 23.24 12.88 5.77
C SER A 19 23.87 13.59 4.58
N THR A 20 24.65 14.64 4.83
CA THR A 20 25.35 15.43 3.80
C THR A 20 26.43 14.58 3.10
N ALA A 21 27.26 13.87 3.85
CA ALA A 21 28.25 12.98 3.28
C ALA A 21 27.63 11.85 2.44
N CYS A 22 26.50 11.28 2.89
CA CYS A 22 25.77 10.28 2.12
C CYS A 22 25.25 10.85 0.81
N LYS A 23 24.73 12.09 0.81
CA LYS A 23 24.24 12.76 -0.40
C LYS A 23 25.40 13.00 -1.38
N SER A 24 26.51 13.53 -0.91
CA SER A 24 27.68 13.81 -1.74
C SER A 24 28.31 12.53 -2.32
N GLU A 25 28.54 11.52 -1.47
CA GLU A 25 29.19 10.27 -1.86
C GLU A 25 28.36 9.44 -2.88
N ASN A 26 27.04 9.48 -2.74
CA ASN A 26 26.14 8.60 -3.50
C ASN A 26 25.28 9.37 -4.50
N GLU A 27 25.60 10.63 -4.77
CA GLU A 27 24.86 11.50 -5.72
C GLU A 27 23.33 11.46 -5.48
N VAL A 28 22.94 11.50 -4.18
CA VAL A 28 21.52 11.40 -3.83
C VAL A 28 20.81 12.72 -4.16
N PRO A 29 19.78 12.70 -5.02
CA PRO A 29 19.07 13.89 -5.45
C PRO A 29 18.49 14.71 -4.30
N LEU A 30 18.20 15.99 -4.57
CA LEU A 30 17.50 16.84 -3.61
C LEU A 30 16.08 16.28 -3.36
N GLY A 31 15.62 16.48 -2.15
CA GLY A 31 14.29 16.05 -1.73
C GLY A 31 14.20 14.60 -1.23
N VAL A 32 15.19 13.74 -1.45
CA VAL A 32 15.21 12.34 -1.01
C VAL A 32 16.45 12.02 -0.17
N TYR A 33 16.39 11.00 0.68
CA TYR A 33 17.44 10.70 1.66
C TYR A 33 17.70 9.20 1.77
N ARG A 34 18.99 8.80 1.77
CA ARG A 34 19.43 7.42 2.11
C ARG A 34 19.71 7.26 3.60
N THR A 35 20.06 8.36 4.26
CA THR A 35 20.19 8.46 5.72
C THR A 35 19.81 9.86 6.16
N TRP A 36 19.14 9.97 7.29
CA TRP A 36 18.73 11.25 7.88
C TRP A 36 18.75 11.17 9.40
N VAL A 37 18.65 12.32 10.04
CA VAL A 37 18.61 12.42 11.50
C VAL A 37 17.25 12.97 11.90
N LYS A 38 16.48 12.18 12.66
CA LYS A 38 15.22 12.60 13.26
C LYS A 38 15.49 13.26 14.61
N TYR A 39 14.79 14.36 14.90
CA TYR A 39 14.80 15.02 16.19
C TYR A 39 13.48 14.76 16.91
N VAL A 40 13.56 14.31 18.14
CA VAL A 40 12.40 14.14 19.01
C VAL A 40 12.65 14.92 20.29
N GLU A 41 11.73 15.80 20.62
CA GLU A 41 11.74 16.58 21.85
C GLU A 41 10.80 15.95 22.87
N LYS A 42 11.25 15.89 24.13
CA LYS A 42 10.53 15.28 25.24
C LYS A 42 10.60 16.20 26.46
N GLY A 43 9.48 16.40 27.14
CA GLY A 43 9.37 17.21 28.34
C GLY A 43 8.71 18.56 28.12
N ARG A 44 8.64 19.36 29.20
CA ARG A 44 8.11 20.73 29.21
C ARG A 44 9.20 21.72 29.58
N PHE A 45 9.15 22.90 28.98
CA PHE A 45 10.08 23.98 29.37
C PHE A 45 9.95 24.26 30.88
N PRO A 46 11.12 24.40 31.61
CA PRO A 46 12.49 24.39 31.12
C PRO A 46 13.15 23.01 31.01
N GLU A 47 12.47 21.93 31.32
CA GLU A 47 13.03 20.58 31.36
C GLU A 47 12.80 19.81 30.02
N VAL A 48 13.09 20.47 28.90
CA VAL A 48 13.01 19.86 27.57
C VAL A 48 14.33 19.19 27.20
N ARG A 49 14.26 17.95 26.69
CA ARG A 49 15.42 17.26 26.12
C ARG A 49 15.14 16.92 24.67
N ARG A 50 16.17 17.11 23.83
CA ARG A 50 16.16 16.73 22.41
C ARG A 50 16.97 15.47 22.23
N HIS A 51 16.36 14.50 21.58
CA HIS A 51 16.97 13.21 21.23
C HIS A 51 17.16 13.14 19.72
N PHE A 52 18.26 12.55 19.27
CA PHE A 52 18.63 12.42 17.87
C PHE A 52 18.61 10.95 17.46
N GLN A 53 17.89 10.63 16.40
CA GLN A 53 17.86 9.29 15.84
C GLN A 53 18.41 9.31 14.41
N VAL A 54 19.53 8.64 14.18
CA VAL A 54 20.03 8.42 12.82
C VAL A 54 19.28 7.26 12.19
N THR A 55 18.56 7.53 11.10
CA THR A 55 17.70 6.56 10.42
C THR A 55 18.23 6.28 9.02
N ARG A 56 18.13 5.00 8.61
CA ARG A 56 18.55 4.49 7.30
C ARG A 56 18.02 3.08 7.07
N CYS A 57 18.39 2.46 5.94
CA CYS A 57 18.13 1.04 5.73
C CYS A 57 18.79 0.20 6.83
N ASN A 58 18.03 -0.73 7.40
CA ASN A 58 18.48 -1.61 8.47
C ASN A 58 19.24 -2.84 7.97
N HIS A 59 19.39 -3.02 6.65
CA HIS A 59 20.03 -4.20 6.03
C HIS A 59 19.60 -5.52 6.67
N CYS A 60 18.27 -5.68 6.83
CA CYS A 60 17.63 -6.79 7.53
C CYS A 60 18.18 -8.14 7.09
N ALA A 61 18.32 -9.09 8.02
CA ALA A 61 18.68 -10.47 7.68
C ALA A 61 17.54 -11.18 6.94
N ASN A 62 16.29 -10.78 7.20
CA ASN A 62 15.09 -11.23 6.50
C ASN A 62 14.40 -10.04 5.82
N PRO A 63 14.89 -9.56 4.65
CA PRO A 63 14.45 -8.30 4.04
C PRO A 63 13.11 -8.46 3.30
N PRO A 64 11.99 -7.87 3.79
CA PRO A 64 10.69 -7.96 3.12
C PRO A 64 10.70 -7.24 1.76
N CYS A 65 11.47 -6.16 1.63
CA CYS A 65 11.62 -5.45 0.36
C CYS A 65 12.24 -6.28 -0.76
N ALA A 66 13.13 -7.24 -0.44
CA ALA A 66 13.67 -8.17 -1.41
C ALA A 66 12.66 -9.26 -1.78
N ARG A 67 11.85 -9.73 -0.81
CA ARG A 67 10.83 -10.76 -1.06
C ARG A 67 9.69 -10.27 -1.94
N ILE A 68 9.22 -9.03 -1.73
CA ILE A 68 8.10 -8.46 -2.49
C ILE A 68 8.50 -8.01 -3.90
N CYS A 69 9.79 -7.77 -4.18
CA CYS A 69 10.24 -7.24 -5.45
C CYS A 69 9.93 -8.22 -6.60
N PRO A 70 9.12 -7.84 -7.61
CA PRO A 70 8.69 -8.78 -8.66
C PRO A 70 9.79 -9.16 -9.65
N VAL A 71 10.84 -8.35 -9.78
CA VAL A 71 11.89 -8.47 -10.81
C VAL A 71 13.29 -8.65 -10.23
N THR A 72 13.40 -8.93 -8.92
CA THR A 72 14.68 -9.09 -8.21
C THR A 72 15.60 -7.86 -8.32
N ALA A 73 15.01 -6.67 -8.53
CA ALA A 73 15.77 -5.42 -8.50
C ALA A 73 16.27 -5.11 -7.08
N MET A 74 15.54 -5.54 -6.05
CA MET A 74 15.94 -5.46 -4.65
C MET A 74 16.37 -6.86 -4.21
N TYR A 75 17.60 -7.01 -3.69
CA TYR A 75 18.16 -8.31 -3.34
C TYR A 75 19.13 -8.21 -2.15
N GLN A 76 19.41 -9.34 -1.51
CA GLN A 76 20.40 -9.45 -0.46
C GLN A 76 21.66 -10.12 -1.01
N ARG A 77 22.81 -9.52 -0.73
CA ARG A 77 24.13 -10.05 -1.07
C ARG A 77 24.55 -11.11 -0.05
N THR A 78 25.58 -11.89 -0.39
CA THR A 78 26.16 -12.91 0.48
C THR A 78 26.82 -12.36 1.75
N ASP A 79 27.21 -11.09 1.73
CA ASP A 79 27.75 -10.35 2.87
C ASP A 79 26.64 -9.71 3.75
N GLY A 80 25.40 -10.04 3.49
CA GLY A 80 24.23 -9.58 4.23
C GLY A 80 23.79 -8.15 3.91
N ILE A 81 24.47 -7.43 3.03
CA ILE A 81 24.04 -6.11 2.54
C ILE A 81 22.81 -6.31 1.65
N VAL A 82 21.75 -5.53 1.90
CA VAL A 82 20.62 -5.46 0.98
C VAL A 82 20.91 -4.39 -0.06
N GLU A 83 20.93 -4.78 -1.31
CA GLU A 83 21.33 -3.97 -2.48
C GLU A 83 20.13 -3.72 -3.40
N PHE A 84 20.29 -2.85 -4.41
CA PHE A 84 19.28 -2.60 -5.44
C PHE A 84 19.93 -2.35 -6.80
N ASP A 85 19.28 -2.80 -7.87
CA ASP A 85 19.67 -2.55 -9.26
C ASP A 85 18.63 -1.65 -9.95
N PRO A 86 18.95 -0.35 -10.22
CA PRO A 86 18.02 0.58 -10.86
C PRO A 86 17.71 0.23 -12.32
N ARG A 87 18.54 -0.58 -12.99
CA ARG A 87 18.40 -0.94 -14.42
C ARG A 87 17.27 -1.92 -14.65
N VAL A 88 16.99 -2.81 -13.67
CA VAL A 88 15.91 -3.80 -13.76
C VAL A 88 14.66 -3.37 -12.99
N CYS A 89 14.75 -2.30 -12.19
CA CYS A 89 13.64 -1.79 -11.41
C CYS A 89 12.56 -1.22 -12.32
N ILE A 90 11.32 -1.68 -12.12
CA ILE A 90 10.13 -1.21 -12.86
C ILE A 90 9.40 -0.05 -12.17
N GLY A 91 9.83 0.33 -10.96
CA GLY A 91 9.21 1.42 -10.20
C GLY A 91 7.81 1.11 -9.64
N CYS A 92 7.51 -0.14 -9.31
CA CYS A 92 6.21 -0.55 -8.76
C CYS A 92 5.95 -0.13 -7.31
N LYS A 93 6.94 0.45 -6.65
CA LYS A 93 6.86 0.99 -5.27
C LYS A 93 6.53 -0.04 -4.18
N ALA A 94 6.32 -1.32 -4.52
CA ALA A 94 5.96 -2.36 -3.56
C ALA A 94 6.99 -2.53 -2.42
N CYS A 95 8.30 -2.38 -2.71
CA CYS A 95 9.36 -2.43 -1.71
C CYS A 95 9.27 -1.31 -0.66
N MET A 96 8.70 -0.14 -1.02
CA MET A 96 8.44 0.95 -0.07
C MET A 96 7.33 0.56 0.91
N GLN A 97 6.28 -0.12 0.43
CA GLN A 97 5.20 -0.61 1.27
C GLN A 97 5.64 -1.75 2.21
N ALA A 98 6.58 -2.56 1.75
CA ALA A 98 7.11 -3.66 2.54
C ALA A 98 8.11 -3.22 3.61
N CYS A 99 8.74 -2.04 3.47
CA CYS A 99 9.75 -1.57 4.41
C CYS A 99 9.11 -0.99 5.68
N PRO A 100 9.27 -1.60 6.87
CA PRO A 100 8.70 -1.06 8.10
C PRO A 100 9.52 0.10 8.71
N TYR A 101 10.49 0.64 7.98
CA TYR A 101 11.42 1.68 8.43
C TYR A 101 11.41 2.94 7.55
N ASP A 102 10.55 3.00 6.51
CA ASP A 102 10.51 4.06 5.49
C ASP A 102 11.88 4.37 4.85
N ALA A 103 12.74 3.35 4.74
CA ALA A 103 14.12 3.52 4.31
C ALA A 103 14.33 3.49 2.79
N ILE A 104 13.24 3.37 2.01
CA ILE A 104 13.26 3.26 0.55
C ILE A 104 12.48 4.43 -0.04
N TYR A 105 13.00 5.02 -1.10
CA TYR A 105 12.37 6.10 -1.84
C TYR A 105 12.42 5.81 -3.35
N ILE A 106 11.62 6.52 -4.14
CA ILE A 106 11.80 6.59 -5.59
C ILE A 106 12.75 7.73 -5.90
N ASP A 107 13.81 7.40 -6.60
CA ASP A 107 14.77 8.38 -7.07
C ASP A 107 14.12 9.23 -8.19
N PRO A 108 14.04 10.56 -8.03
CA PRO A 108 13.33 11.42 -8.97
C PRO A 108 14.02 11.53 -10.34
N GLU A 109 15.30 11.20 -10.45
CA GLU A 109 16.05 11.26 -11.70
C GLU A 109 15.99 9.94 -12.46
N THR A 110 16.12 8.82 -11.74
CA THR A 110 16.17 7.49 -12.36
C THR A 110 14.81 6.78 -12.36
N HIS A 111 13.79 7.32 -11.67
CA HIS A 111 12.46 6.72 -11.50
C HIS A 111 12.54 5.26 -11.01
N SER A 112 13.52 4.95 -10.19
CA SER A 112 13.74 3.62 -9.62
C SER A 112 13.79 3.68 -8.10
N ALA A 113 13.45 2.56 -7.45
CA ALA A 113 13.60 2.46 -6.00
C ALA A 113 15.08 2.54 -5.61
N ALA A 114 15.38 3.38 -4.63
CA ALA A 114 16.72 3.55 -4.09
C ALA A 114 16.69 3.59 -2.55
N LYS A 115 17.82 3.31 -1.93
CA LYS A 115 17.99 3.31 -0.46
C LYS A 115 19.48 3.31 -0.09
N CYS A 116 19.80 3.33 1.20
CA CYS A 116 21.16 3.04 1.66
C CYS A 116 21.59 1.63 1.18
N HIS A 117 22.73 1.53 0.52
CA HIS A 117 23.37 0.30 0.04
C HIS A 117 24.68 0.01 0.79
N PHE A 118 24.83 0.53 2.00
CA PHE A 118 26.01 0.35 2.85
C PHE A 118 27.31 0.99 2.29
N CYS A 119 27.22 1.83 1.27
CA CYS A 119 28.37 2.27 0.45
C CYS A 119 29.20 1.06 -0.03
N SER A 120 28.53 0.06 -0.63
CA SER A 120 29.17 -1.20 -1.05
C SER A 120 30.43 -0.99 -1.89
N HIS A 121 30.44 0.02 -2.77
CA HIS A 121 31.60 0.42 -3.57
C HIS A 121 32.84 0.83 -2.73
N ARG A 122 32.62 1.37 -1.53
CA ARG A 122 33.72 1.68 -0.59
C ARG A 122 34.13 0.47 0.22
N VAL A 123 33.14 -0.27 0.72
CA VAL A 123 33.36 -1.45 1.57
C VAL A 123 34.14 -2.55 0.81
N GLU A 124 33.87 -2.73 -0.47
CA GLU A 124 34.60 -3.64 -1.37
C GLU A 124 36.08 -3.26 -1.52
N LEU A 125 36.41 -1.99 -1.32
CA LEU A 125 37.80 -1.50 -1.29
C LEU A 125 38.42 -1.49 0.12
N GLY A 126 37.73 -2.05 1.12
CA GLY A 126 38.16 -2.06 2.52
C GLY A 126 38.00 -0.72 3.24
N LEU A 127 37.26 0.24 2.64
CA LEU A 127 37.00 1.56 3.23
C LEU A 127 35.70 1.55 4.02
N GLN A 128 35.62 2.43 5.03
CA GLN A 128 34.40 2.64 5.80
C GLN A 128 33.35 3.42 4.98
N PRO A 129 32.02 3.19 5.24
CA PRO A 129 30.97 4.02 4.65
C PRO A 129 31.18 5.51 4.92
N ALA A 130 30.85 6.37 3.95
CA ALA A 130 31.07 7.81 4.06
C ALA A 130 30.47 8.44 5.33
N CYS A 131 29.27 8.01 5.71
CA CYS A 131 28.60 8.49 6.93
C CYS A 131 29.30 8.09 8.23
N VAL A 132 30.11 7.04 8.23
CA VAL A 132 30.93 6.62 9.37
C VAL A 132 32.15 7.51 9.48
N VAL A 133 32.84 7.70 8.34
CA VAL A 133 34.09 8.50 8.29
C VAL A 133 33.86 9.94 8.71
N VAL A 134 32.75 10.55 8.31
CA VAL A 134 32.47 11.97 8.56
C VAL A 134 31.91 12.25 9.95
N CYS A 135 31.53 11.23 10.73
CA CYS A 135 30.89 11.42 12.02
C CYS A 135 31.90 11.98 13.05
N PRO A 136 31.78 13.26 13.50
CA PRO A 136 32.78 13.89 14.35
C PRO A 136 32.89 13.21 15.73
N GLU A 137 31.76 12.72 16.25
CA GLU A 137 31.69 12.05 17.55
C GLU A 137 31.83 10.51 17.45
N GLN A 138 32.12 9.98 16.26
CA GLN A 138 32.19 8.53 16.05
C GLN A 138 30.97 7.76 16.61
N ALA A 139 29.81 8.41 16.54
CA ALA A 139 28.55 7.84 17.00
C ALA A 139 28.02 6.72 16.07
N ILE A 140 28.48 6.69 14.80
CA ILE A 140 28.08 5.71 13.80
C ILE A 140 29.20 4.70 13.61
N ILE A 141 28.93 3.44 13.85
CA ILE A 141 29.87 2.34 13.75
C ILE A 141 29.32 1.36 12.71
N ALA A 142 30.18 0.91 11.78
CA ALA A 142 29.83 -0.10 10.78
C ALA A 142 30.88 -1.21 10.77
N GLY A 143 30.48 -2.42 10.44
CA GLY A 143 31.41 -3.53 10.32
C GLY A 143 30.73 -4.87 10.19
N ASP A 144 31.54 -5.92 10.18
CA ASP A 144 31.12 -7.31 10.09
C ASP A 144 30.72 -7.85 11.48
N LEU A 145 29.46 -8.26 11.61
CA LEU A 145 28.90 -8.83 12.84
C LEU A 145 29.39 -10.25 13.11
N ASP A 146 29.79 -10.99 12.08
CA ASP A 146 30.30 -12.34 12.21
C ASP A 146 31.77 -12.38 12.64
N ASN A 147 32.49 -11.25 12.52
CA ASN A 147 33.88 -11.15 12.95
C ASN A 147 33.95 -10.71 14.44
N PRO A 148 34.31 -11.59 15.38
CA PRO A 148 34.34 -11.25 16.81
C PRO A 148 35.42 -10.20 17.14
N ALA A 149 36.42 -9.99 16.27
CA ALA A 149 37.43 -8.96 16.44
C ALA A 149 36.94 -7.58 15.95
N SER A 150 35.83 -7.48 15.24
CA SER A 150 35.28 -6.21 14.79
C SER A 150 34.78 -5.37 15.95
N GLN A 151 34.86 -4.04 15.79
CA GLN A 151 34.37 -3.13 16.81
C GLN A 151 32.86 -3.28 17.04
N ILE A 152 32.08 -3.43 15.95
CA ILE A 152 30.63 -3.55 16.04
C ILE A 152 30.22 -4.84 16.77
N SER A 153 30.85 -5.99 16.46
CA SER A 153 30.54 -7.26 17.12
C SER A 153 30.79 -7.21 18.62
N ARG A 154 31.94 -6.63 19.03
CA ARG A 154 32.28 -6.46 20.43
C ARG A 154 31.31 -5.52 21.17
N LEU A 155 30.87 -4.44 20.53
CA LEU A 155 29.92 -3.49 21.13
C LEU A 155 28.52 -4.11 21.25
N VAL A 156 28.03 -4.78 20.20
CA VAL A 156 26.73 -5.47 20.25
C VAL A 156 26.69 -6.55 21.32
N ALA A 157 27.81 -7.26 21.54
CA ALA A 157 27.91 -8.29 22.60
C ALA A 157 27.99 -7.69 24.02
N ARG A 158 28.55 -6.48 24.19
CA ARG A 158 28.82 -5.88 25.49
C ARG A 158 27.75 -4.90 25.98
N GLU A 159 27.20 -4.10 25.04
CA GLU A 159 26.27 -3.03 25.38
C GLU A 159 24.80 -3.53 25.29
N ASN A 160 23.92 -2.89 26.02
CA ASN A 160 22.49 -3.08 25.83
C ASN A 160 22.05 -2.37 24.54
N VAL A 161 21.82 -3.14 23.48
CA VAL A 161 21.44 -2.63 22.17
C VAL A 161 19.95 -2.81 21.94
N MET A 162 19.35 -1.80 21.30
CA MET A 162 17.95 -1.79 20.87
C MET A 162 17.88 -1.84 19.35
N VAL A 163 16.77 -2.34 18.84
CA VAL A 163 16.43 -2.31 17.41
C VAL A 163 15.03 -1.72 17.24
N ARG A 164 14.74 -1.23 16.03
CA ARG A 164 13.40 -0.74 15.69
C ARG A 164 12.50 -1.90 15.24
N LYS A 165 11.24 -1.90 15.69
CA LYS A 165 10.18 -2.82 15.26
C LYS A 165 10.63 -4.29 15.21
N PRO A 166 11.12 -4.87 16.31
CA PRO A 166 11.53 -6.28 16.37
C PRO A 166 10.36 -7.24 16.08
N GLU A 167 9.12 -6.81 16.38
CA GLU A 167 7.87 -7.54 16.16
C GLU A 167 7.61 -7.86 14.68
N GLN A 168 8.21 -7.10 13.77
CA GLN A 168 8.06 -7.31 12.32
C GLN A 168 8.87 -8.50 11.77
N GLY A 169 9.68 -9.17 12.59
CA GLY A 169 10.42 -10.36 12.21
C GLY A 169 11.46 -10.17 11.10
N THR A 170 11.82 -8.93 10.77
CA THR A 170 12.76 -8.61 9.70
C THR A 170 14.22 -8.86 10.08
N ALA A 171 14.52 -9.09 11.37
CA ALA A 171 15.86 -9.21 11.93
C ALA A 171 16.78 -8.05 11.48
N PRO A 172 16.52 -6.82 11.94
CA PRO A 172 17.26 -5.63 11.53
C PRO A 172 18.71 -5.67 12.03
N LYS A 173 19.65 -5.20 11.21
CA LYS A 173 21.08 -5.08 11.53
C LYS A 173 21.51 -3.62 11.71
N LEU A 174 20.60 -2.78 12.15
CA LEU A 174 20.85 -1.44 12.65
C LEU A 174 20.51 -1.40 14.14
N PHE A 175 21.55 -1.30 14.96
CA PHE A 175 21.45 -1.33 16.42
C PHE A 175 21.61 0.07 17.00
N TYR A 176 21.00 0.31 18.15
CA TYR A 176 21.07 1.58 18.88
C TYR A 176 21.52 1.33 20.32
N ILE A 177 22.53 2.06 20.80
CA ILE A 177 22.94 2.08 22.19
C ILE A 177 22.29 3.27 22.87
N ASN A 178 21.67 3.03 24.02
CA ASN A 178 21.06 4.05 24.88
C ASN A 178 20.05 4.95 24.15
N ALA A 179 19.28 4.38 23.23
CA ALA A 179 18.19 5.10 22.58
C ALA A 179 17.03 5.30 23.56
N ASP A 180 16.43 6.49 23.55
CA ASP A 180 15.14 6.68 24.22
C ASP A 180 14.05 6.04 23.34
N GLU A 181 13.13 5.29 23.96
CA GLU A 181 12.05 4.55 23.28
C GLU A 181 11.22 5.45 22.35
N ILE A 182 11.02 6.71 22.74
CA ILE A 182 10.28 7.69 21.93
C ILE A 182 10.93 7.95 20.57
N THR A 183 12.25 7.77 20.45
CA THR A 183 12.95 7.94 19.16
C THR A 183 12.72 6.74 18.24
N LEU A 184 12.58 5.55 18.81
CA LEU A 184 12.42 4.30 18.07
C LEU A 184 10.97 4.03 17.68
N THR A 185 10.00 4.67 18.35
CA THR A 185 8.57 4.54 18.11
C THR A 185 8.08 5.63 17.15
N PRO A 186 7.73 5.30 15.90
CA PRO A 186 7.36 6.30 14.88
C PRO A 186 6.11 7.11 15.26
N THR A 187 5.21 6.50 16.02
CA THR A 187 3.93 7.07 16.42
C THR A 187 3.98 7.83 17.75
N ALA A 188 5.14 7.91 18.40
CA ALA A 188 5.32 8.62 19.68
C ALA A 188 5.00 10.12 19.59
N ALA A 189 5.15 10.72 18.40
CA ALA A 189 4.83 12.11 18.16
C ALA A 189 4.13 12.29 16.82
N GLN A 190 3.26 13.32 16.70
CA GLN A 190 2.73 13.68 15.39
C GLN A 190 3.84 14.25 14.52
N ALA A 191 3.85 13.86 13.25
CA ALA A 191 4.66 14.52 12.26
C ALA A 191 4.20 15.99 12.15
N ASN A 192 5.09 16.93 12.46
CA ASN A 192 4.79 18.34 12.33
C ASN A 192 5.03 18.73 10.87
N GLN A 193 4.02 19.32 10.21
CA GLN A 193 4.11 19.74 8.80
C GLN A 193 4.98 21.00 8.58
N THR A 194 5.66 21.47 9.61
CA THR A 194 6.42 22.73 9.57
C THR A 194 7.88 22.57 9.15
N PHE A 195 8.29 21.44 8.60
CA PHE A 195 9.67 21.26 8.15
C PHE A 195 9.92 21.95 6.82
N MET A 196 10.96 22.76 6.78
CA MET A 196 11.47 23.33 5.55
C MET A 196 12.40 22.36 4.83
N TRP A 197 11.80 21.40 4.17
CA TRP A 197 12.53 20.50 3.27
C TRP A 197 12.46 21.00 1.83
N ALA A 198 13.46 20.68 1.06
CA ALA A 198 13.49 20.98 -0.37
C ALA A 198 12.25 20.43 -1.10
N GLU A 199 11.72 19.28 -0.67
CA GLU A 199 10.50 18.68 -1.20
C GLU A 199 9.27 19.55 -0.99
N VAL A 200 9.06 20.03 0.23
CA VAL A 200 7.92 20.90 0.56
C VAL A 200 8.00 22.21 -0.22
N VAL A 201 9.20 22.76 -0.34
CA VAL A 201 9.43 23.99 -1.12
C VAL A 201 9.24 23.75 -2.61
N SER A 202 9.73 22.64 -3.15
CA SER A 202 9.59 22.32 -4.57
C SER A 202 8.14 22.06 -4.97
N GLU A 203 7.37 21.34 -4.17
CA GLU A 203 5.94 21.08 -4.43
C GLU A 203 5.11 22.38 -4.38
N GLN A 204 5.41 23.27 -3.44
CA GLN A 204 4.76 24.58 -3.37
C GLN A 204 5.12 25.47 -4.57
N HIS A 205 6.36 25.39 -5.06
CA HIS A 205 6.79 26.13 -6.25
C HIS A 205 6.16 25.56 -7.54
N ILE A 206 6.08 24.25 -7.67
CA ILE A 206 5.46 23.62 -8.84
C ILE A 206 3.95 23.92 -8.88
N ALA A 207 3.28 23.86 -7.74
CA ALA A 207 1.85 24.19 -7.65
C ALA A 207 1.57 25.67 -7.92
N ARG A 208 2.53 26.57 -7.64
CA ARG A 208 2.38 28.02 -7.89
C ARG A 208 2.73 28.46 -9.31
N ASN A 209 3.67 27.80 -9.97
CA ASN A 209 4.07 28.13 -11.34
C ASN A 209 3.08 27.64 -12.40
N GLY A 210 2.03 26.91 -11.99
CA GLY A 210 0.94 26.51 -12.88
C GLY A 210 -0.04 27.61 -13.25
N HIS A 211 -0.23 28.67 -12.46
CA HIS A 211 -1.00 29.90 -12.77
C HIS A 211 -0.75 30.98 -11.71
N SER A 212 -0.25 32.08 -12.13
CA SER A 212 -0.67 33.45 -11.83
C SER A 212 0.43 34.43 -11.47
N ASN A 213 0.30 35.58 -12.08
CA ASN A 213 0.88 36.86 -11.80
C ASN A 213 0.95 37.20 -10.30
N GLY A 214 2.13 37.71 -9.92
CA GLY A 214 2.51 38.08 -8.59
C GLY A 214 1.47 38.80 -7.76
N HIS A 215 1.20 38.20 -6.63
CA HIS A 215 0.97 38.90 -5.36
C HIS A 215 1.19 37.86 -4.26
N HIS A 216 2.29 37.99 -3.55
CA HIS A 216 2.44 37.37 -2.25
C HIS A 216 1.37 37.95 -1.32
N PRO A 217 0.43 37.17 -0.78
CA PRO A 217 -0.23 37.62 0.42
C PRO A 217 0.84 37.67 1.48
N PRO A 218 0.95 38.77 2.24
CA PRO A 218 1.80 38.77 3.43
C PRO A 218 1.37 37.60 4.31
N ALA A 219 2.34 36.99 5.01
CA ALA A 219 2.05 36.04 6.06
C ALA A 219 0.98 36.68 6.94
N THR A 220 -0.26 36.27 6.76
CA THR A 220 -1.34 36.71 7.60
C THR A 220 -1.04 36.13 8.95
N THR A 221 -0.47 36.93 9.82
CA THR A 221 -0.71 36.85 11.24
C THR A 221 -2.23 36.76 11.37
N ARG A 222 -2.76 35.56 11.47
CA ARG A 222 -4.12 35.35 11.89
C ARG A 222 -4.21 35.94 13.30
N THR A 223 -4.65 37.19 13.35
CA THR A 223 -5.07 37.84 14.58
C THR A 223 -6.08 36.91 15.24
N ALA A 224 -5.75 36.51 16.44
CA ALA A 224 -6.59 35.75 17.32
C ALA A 224 -7.85 36.58 17.64
N ASN A 225 -8.93 36.36 16.90
CA ASN A 225 -10.25 36.79 17.25
C ASN A 225 -11.19 35.60 17.29
N SER A 226 -11.10 34.90 18.35
CA SER A 226 -12.13 34.07 19.00
C SER A 226 -11.46 33.39 20.18
N GLY A 227 -12.11 33.32 21.33
CA GLY A 227 -11.61 32.83 22.61
C GLY A 227 -11.17 31.36 22.63
N ALA A 228 -10.60 30.89 21.57
CA ALA A 228 -9.88 29.64 21.49
C ALA A 228 -8.46 29.90 22.01
N ALA A 229 -8.03 29.17 23.00
CA ALA A 229 -6.69 29.17 23.54
C ALA A 229 -5.66 29.37 22.43
N ILE A 230 -4.75 30.31 22.63
CA ILE A 230 -3.66 30.60 21.72
C ILE A 230 -2.95 29.29 21.44
N ARG A 231 -3.19 28.78 20.27
CA ARG A 231 -2.54 27.58 19.78
C ARG A 231 -1.29 28.02 19.08
N THR A 232 -0.21 28.05 19.80
CA THR A 232 1.12 28.25 19.25
C THR A 232 1.90 26.93 19.26
N PRO A 233 1.40 25.91 18.66
CA PRO A 233 1.98 24.59 18.81
C PRO A 233 3.38 24.54 18.22
N ALA A 234 3.55 25.18 17.07
CA ALA A 234 4.83 25.17 16.37
C ALA A 234 5.94 25.89 17.15
N ALA A 235 5.63 27.01 17.80
CA ALA A 235 6.62 27.78 18.54
C ALA A 235 7.05 27.11 19.86
N GLN A 236 6.20 26.28 20.42
CA GLN A 236 6.47 25.57 21.66
C GLN A 236 6.72 24.08 21.49
N GLY A 237 6.68 23.63 20.26
CA GLY A 237 6.92 22.26 19.97
C GLY A 237 5.83 21.28 20.38
N LEU A 238 4.68 21.76 20.74
CA LEU A 238 3.54 20.91 21.14
C LEU A 238 2.69 20.56 19.95
N GLY A 239 2.35 19.30 19.83
CA GLY A 239 1.36 18.85 18.89
C GLY A 239 0.05 19.60 19.05
N TYR A 240 -0.62 19.88 17.96
CA TYR A 240 -1.86 20.67 17.86
C TYR A 240 -3.00 20.26 18.82
N ARG A 241 -2.98 19.03 19.31
CA ARG A 241 -4.03 18.47 20.19
C ARG A 241 -3.54 18.01 21.55
N GLY A 242 -2.37 18.43 21.96
CA GLY A 242 -1.73 17.99 23.20
C GLY A 242 -0.95 16.67 23.01
N PRO A 243 -0.62 16.01 24.11
CA PRO A 243 0.17 14.78 24.07
C PRO A 243 -0.56 13.70 23.27
N ILE A 244 0.20 13.00 22.43
CA ILE A 244 -0.35 11.90 21.66
C ILE A 244 -0.37 10.65 22.54
N HIS A 245 -1.48 9.97 22.55
CA HIS A 245 -1.58 8.67 23.20
C HIS A 245 -0.81 7.64 22.36
N VAL A 246 0.28 7.17 22.91
CA VAL A 246 1.06 6.07 22.38
C VAL A 246 1.03 4.98 23.45
N GLY A 247 0.16 4.00 23.31
CA GLY A 247 -0.03 2.97 24.32
C GLY A 247 -0.49 3.52 25.68
N GLU A 248 -0.42 2.72 26.73
CA GLU A 248 -0.78 3.14 28.06
C GLU A 248 0.32 3.97 28.73
N GLY A 249 0.14 5.25 28.84
CA GLY A 249 0.61 6.08 29.93
C GLY A 249 1.83 6.97 29.65
N ARG A 250 3.04 6.47 29.71
CA ARG A 250 4.23 7.31 29.99
C ARG A 250 4.65 8.28 28.89
N ILE A 251 4.48 7.96 27.63
CA ILE A 251 4.96 8.79 26.50
C ILE A 251 4.05 10.01 26.31
N ALA A 252 2.74 9.81 26.41
CA ALA A 252 1.74 10.87 26.29
C ALA A 252 1.89 11.93 27.38
N GLU A 253 2.21 11.51 28.60
CA GLU A 253 2.39 12.41 29.75
C GLU A 253 3.65 13.29 29.63
N GLN A 254 4.63 12.88 28.82
CA GLN A 254 5.93 13.55 28.70
C GLN A 254 6.01 14.59 27.58
N MET A 255 4.89 14.94 26.95
CA MET A 255 4.84 15.95 25.89
C MET A 255 5.90 15.71 24.80
N VAL A 256 5.72 14.63 24.05
CA VAL A 256 6.64 14.21 22.98
C VAL A 256 6.29 14.91 21.67
N GLN A 257 7.31 15.44 20.99
CA GLN A 257 7.17 16.09 19.69
C GLN A 257 8.31 15.73 18.76
N THR A 258 8.00 15.55 17.47
CA THR A 258 9.00 15.49 16.42
C THR A 258 9.45 16.91 16.05
N GLY A 259 10.68 17.29 16.38
CA GLY A 259 11.26 18.59 16.03
C GLY A 259 11.79 18.63 14.59
N TYR A 260 12.12 17.48 14.01
CA TYR A 260 12.66 17.36 12.65
C TYR A 260 12.61 15.90 12.18
N ASN A 261 12.13 15.66 10.96
CA ASN A 261 12.19 14.35 10.30
C ASN A 261 12.19 14.53 8.77
N ALA A 262 12.72 13.56 8.03
CA ALA A 262 12.53 13.51 6.60
C ALA A 262 11.07 13.15 6.26
N GLN A 263 10.48 13.84 5.28
CA GLN A 263 9.17 13.50 4.80
C GLN A 263 9.27 12.38 3.76
N HIS A 264 8.32 11.47 3.78
CA HIS A 264 8.21 10.38 2.81
C HIS A 264 6.95 10.58 1.98
N LYS A 265 7.09 10.46 0.65
CA LYS A 265 5.94 10.51 -0.25
C LYS A 265 5.12 9.24 -0.12
N ILE A 266 3.81 9.39 -0.24
CA ILE A 266 2.89 8.26 -0.35
C ILE A 266 3.16 7.57 -1.70
N PRO A 267 3.52 6.27 -1.71
CA PRO A 267 3.95 5.64 -2.96
C PRO A 267 2.79 5.22 -3.87
N TRP A 268 1.65 4.76 -3.32
CA TRP A 268 0.48 4.32 -4.10
C TRP A 268 -0.65 5.34 -4.00
N HIS A 269 -1.26 5.66 -5.15
CA HIS A 269 -2.29 6.67 -5.30
C HIS A 269 -3.60 6.06 -5.82
N TRP A 270 -4.48 6.90 -6.38
CA TRP A 270 -5.81 6.54 -6.88
C TRP A 270 -5.87 5.35 -7.86
N PRO A 271 -4.83 5.02 -8.68
CA PRO A 271 -4.92 3.86 -9.56
C PRO A 271 -5.00 2.54 -8.79
N VAL A 272 -4.42 2.48 -7.58
CA VAL A 272 -4.42 1.25 -6.77
C VAL A 272 -5.83 0.88 -6.29
N PRO A 273 -6.62 1.73 -5.61
CA PRO A 273 -8.01 1.42 -5.31
C PRO A 273 -8.87 1.20 -6.56
N ALA A 274 -8.61 1.93 -7.65
CA ALA A 274 -9.36 1.75 -8.89
C ALA A 274 -9.17 0.35 -9.50
N TYR A 275 -7.93 -0.18 -9.52
CA TYR A 275 -7.74 -1.53 -10.05
C TYR A 275 -8.32 -2.62 -9.13
N LEU A 276 -8.45 -2.41 -7.84
CA LEU A 276 -9.12 -3.36 -6.94
C LEU A 276 -10.58 -3.54 -7.35
N VAL A 277 -11.28 -2.43 -7.60
CA VAL A 277 -12.68 -2.44 -8.05
C VAL A 277 -12.83 -3.06 -9.43
N THR A 278 -12.04 -2.62 -10.42
CA THR A 278 -12.14 -3.16 -11.79
C THR A 278 -11.79 -4.64 -11.85
N LYS A 279 -10.82 -5.08 -11.07
CA LYS A 279 -10.46 -6.48 -10.90
C LYS A 279 -11.61 -7.28 -10.31
N GLY A 280 -12.26 -6.76 -9.24
CA GLY A 280 -13.44 -7.36 -8.64
C GLY A 280 -14.59 -7.53 -9.63
N LEU A 281 -14.89 -6.47 -10.40
CA LEU A 281 -15.91 -6.53 -11.48
C LEU A 281 -15.60 -7.63 -12.48
N GLY A 282 -14.42 -7.63 -13.08
CA GLY A 282 -14.06 -8.59 -14.13
C GLY A 282 -14.02 -10.03 -13.63
N SER A 283 -13.39 -10.28 -12.49
CA SER A 283 -13.30 -11.62 -11.90
C SER A 283 -14.65 -12.14 -11.38
N GLY A 284 -15.44 -11.29 -10.73
CA GLY A 284 -16.75 -11.64 -10.19
C GLY A 284 -17.76 -11.95 -11.29
N MET A 285 -17.81 -11.13 -12.35
CA MET A 285 -18.69 -11.40 -13.51
C MET A 285 -18.38 -12.75 -14.15
N PHE A 286 -17.11 -13.01 -14.44
CA PHE A 286 -16.71 -14.29 -15.05
C PHE A 286 -16.99 -15.47 -14.13
N ALA A 287 -16.68 -15.37 -12.85
CA ALA A 287 -16.92 -16.43 -11.87
C ALA A 287 -18.42 -16.80 -11.81
N LEU A 288 -19.31 -15.82 -11.82
CA LEU A 288 -20.75 -16.04 -11.82
C LEU A 288 -21.23 -16.67 -13.12
N LEU A 289 -20.77 -16.19 -14.29
CA LEU A 289 -21.08 -16.84 -15.58
C LEU A 289 -20.61 -18.30 -15.60
N ALA A 290 -19.42 -18.57 -15.06
CA ALA A 290 -18.89 -19.93 -14.96
C ALA A 290 -19.75 -20.82 -14.04
N ILE A 291 -20.27 -20.29 -12.94
CA ILE A 291 -21.20 -21.02 -12.06
C ILE A 291 -22.50 -21.31 -12.79
N PHE A 292 -23.16 -20.29 -13.36
CA PHE A 292 -24.50 -20.47 -13.97
C PHE A 292 -24.48 -21.39 -15.19
N PHE A 293 -23.50 -21.21 -16.07
CA PHE A 293 -23.40 -22.05 -17.30
C PHE A 293 -22.64 -23.35 -17.08
N GLY A 294 -21.60 -23.36 -16.22
CA GLY A 294 -20.79 -24.54 -15.94
C GLY A 294 -21.56 -25.62 -15.16
N LEU A 295 -22.43 -25.20 -14.23
CA LEU A 295 -23.30 -26.09 -13.48
C LEU A 295 -24.67 -26.33 -14.15
N ASN A 296 -24.91 -25.77 -15.33
CA ASN A 296 -26.19 -25.84 -16.05
C ASN A 296 -27.39 -25.38 -15.20
N ILE A 297 -27.19 -24.34 -14.34
CA ILE A 297 -28.28 -23.77 -13.54
C ILE A 297 -29.31 -23.07 -14.45
N VAL A 298 -28.82 -22.49 -15.54
CA VAL A 298 -29.60 -21.89 -16.61
C VAL A 298 -29.13 -22.41 -17.96
N ASP A 299 -30.00 -22.41 -18.95
CA ASP A 299 -29.65 -22.77 -20.33
C ASP A 299 -28.59 -21.79 -20.86
N PHE A 300 -27.68 -22.32 -21.67
CA PHE A 300 -26.62 -21.48 -22.25
C PHE A 300 -27.20 -20.48 -23.27
N SER A 301 -26.94 -19.20 -23.01
CA SER A 301 -27.28 -18.10 -23.90
C SER A 301 -26.00 -17.50 -24.48
N ALA A 302 -25.79 -17.66 -25.79
CA ALA A 302 -24.59 -17.12 -26.45
C ALA A 302 -24.49 -15.59 -26.33
N PRO A 303 -25.54 -14.76 -26.54
CA PRO A 303 -25.46 -13.32 -26.37
C PRO A 303 -25.05 -12.92 -24.96
N LEU A 304 -25.64 -13.54 -23.94
CA LEU A 304 -25.31 -13.26 -22.54
C LEU A 304 -23.87 -13.67 -22.18
N ALA A 305 -23.46 -14.87 -22.64
CA ALA A 305 -22.10 -15.37 -22.43
C ALA A 305 -21.04 -14.46 -23.08
N LEU A 306 -21.28 -14.08 -24.34
CA LEU A 306 -20.35 -13.21 -25.10
C LEU A 306 -20.26 -11.81 -24.50
N LEU A 307 -21.41 -11.17 -24.23
CA LEU A 307 -21.41 -9.82 -23.69
C LEU A 307 -20.87 -9.78 -22.25
N GLY A 308 -21.24 -10.74 -21.40
CA GLY A 308 -20.77 -10.84 -20.03
C GLY A 308 -19.26 -11.13 -19.94
N ASN A 309 -18.76 -12.06 -20.78
CA ASN A 309 -17.34 -12.36 -20.84
C ASN A 309 -16.52 -11.19 -21.46
N PHE A 310 -17.04 -10.53 -22.48
CA PHE A 310 -16.43 -9.33 -23.05
C PHE A 310 -16.30 -8.21 -21.99
N ALA A 311 -17.38 -7.96 -21.24
CA ALA A 311 -17.35 -6.99 -20.14
C ALA A 311 -16.33 -7.37 -19.05
N ALA A 312 -16.27 -8.67 -18.68
CA ALA A 312 -15.27 -9.15 -17.74
C ALA A 312 -13.83 -8.90 -18.23
N LEU A 313 -13.55 -9.22 -19.50
CA LEU A 313 -12.26 -8.95 -20.14
C LEU A 313 -11.93 -7.45 -20.22
N LEU A 314 -12.93 -6.61 -20.49
CA LEU A 314 -12.76 -5.15 -20.51
C LEU A 314 -12.31 -4.64 -19.14
N PHE A 315 -12.94 -5.08 -18.05
CA PHE A 315 -12.56 -4.69 -16.69
C PHE A 315 -11.19 -5.23 -16.29
N ILE A 316 -10.82 -6.44 -16.69
CA ILE A 316 -9.46 -6.98 -16.44
C ILE A 316 -8.42 -6.26 -17.29
N GLY A 317 -8.74 -5.89 -18.52
CA GLY A 317 -7.90 -5.03 -19.35
C GLY A 317 -7.66 -3.66 -18.71
N LEU A 318 -8.72 -3.05 -18.18
CA LEU A 318 -8.63 -1.78 -17.43
C LEU A 318 -7.79 -1.95 -16.16
N THR A 319 -7.96 -3.07 -15.42
CA THR A 319 -7.12 -3.41 -14.26
C THR A 319 -5.64 -3.45 -14.65
N THR A 320 -5.30 -4.15 -15.71
CA THR A 320 -3.91 -4.25 -16.20
C THR A 320 -3.37 -2.89 -16.63
N LEU A 321 -4.19 -2.09 -17.31
CA LEU A 321 -3.82 -0.72 -17.70
C LEU A 321 -3.52 0.16 -16.48
N LEU A 322 -4.36 0.14 -15.46
CA LEU A 322 -4.18 0.90 -14.23
C LEU A 322 -2.90 0.47 -13.49
N LEU A 323 -2.62 -0.84 -13.43
CA LEU A 323 -1.38 -1.36 -12.85
C LEU A 323 -0.13 -0.91 -13.61
N VAL A 324 -0.18 -0.83 -14.94
CA VAL A 324 0.95 -0.36 -15.76
C VAL A 324 1.13 1.16 -15.62
N ILE A 325 0.05 1.93 -15.58
CA ILE A 325 0.11 3.40 -15.40
C ILE A 325 0.69 3.78 -14.03
N ASP A 326 0.45 2.97 -12.97
CA ASP A 326 1.01 3.24 -11.63
C ASP A 326 2.52 3.00 -11.53
N LEU A 327 3.15 2.36 -12.52
CA LEU A 327 4.60 2.15 -12.54
C LEU A 327 5.34 3.46 -12.84
N GLU A 328 6.44 3.72 -12.15
CA GLU A 328 7.33 4.83 -12.49
C GLU A 328 8.06 4.63 -13.83
N LYS A 329 8.18 3.36 -14.26
CA LYS A 329 8.75 2.95 -15.56
C LYS A 329 7.77 2.06 -16.32
N PRO A 330 6.67 2.60 -16.87
CA PRO A 330 5.61 1.80 -17.51
C PRO A 330 6.13 0.89 -18.62
N LEU A 331 7.07 1.37 -19.44
CA LEU A 331 7.63 0.60 -20.54
C LEU A 331 8.47 -0.62 -20.09
N MET A 332 8.83 -0.68 -18.80
CA MET A 332 9.59 -1.80 -18.23
C MET A 332 8.70 -2.93 -17.67
N PHE A 333 7.36 -2.84 -17.81
CA PHE A 333 6.43 -3.82 -17.24
C PHE A 333 6.73 -5.26 -17.70
N TYR A 334 7.23 -5.45 -18.93
CA TYR A 334 7.58 -6.75 -19.48
C TYR A 334 8.71 -7.46 -18.70
N THR A 335 9.48 -6.72 -17.88
CA THR A 335 10.53 -7.29 -17.04
C THR A 335 9.98 -8.29 -16.03
N ILE A 336 8.70 -8.17 -15.65
CA ILE A 336 8.01 -9.15 -14.80
C ILE A 336 7.97 -10.53 -15.48
N LEU A 337 7.88 -10.57 -16.81
CA LEU A 337 7.83 -11.82 -17.58
C LEU A 337 9.25 -12.37 -17.88
N THR A 338 10.21 -11.50 -18.09
CA THR A 338 11.59 -11.91 -18.47
C THR A 338 12.46 -12.22 -17.26
N ARG A 339 12.17 -11.65 -16.08
CA ARG A 339 12.90 -11.87 -14.82
C ARG A 339 11.93 -12.09 -13.64
N PRO A 340 11.04 -13.07 -13.71
CA PRO A 340 10.01 -13.26 -12.69
C PRO A 340 10.60 -13.70 -11.36
N GLN A 341 10.24 -13.05 -10.28
CA GLN A 341 10.46 -13.54 -8.93
C GLN A 341 9.19 -14.18 -8.36
N MET A 342 9.10 -15.49 -8.40
CA MET A 342 7.89 -16.23 -7.99
C MET A 342 7.58 -16.16 -6.48
N LYS A 343 8.49 -15.64 -5.63
CA LYS A 343 8.20 -15.35 -4.22
C LYS A 343 7.31 -14.11 -4.06
N SER A 344 7.29 -13.21 -5.04
CA SER A 344 6.47 -12.01 -5.04
C SER A 344 5.04 -12.29 -5.48
N TRP A 345 4.07 -11.87 -4.69
CA TRP A 345 2.66 -11.96 -5.07
C TRP A 345 2.28 -11.00 -6.20
N LEU A 346 3.05 -9.94 -6.42
CA LEU A 346 2.88 -9.09 -7.60
C LEU A 346 3.18 -9.88 -8.88
N THR A 347 4.26 -10.67 -8.90
CA THR A 347 4.58 -11.56 -10.03
C THR A 347 3.52 -12.64 -10.22
N ARG A 348 3.14 -13.33 -9.14
CA ARG A 348 2.09 -14.37 -9.21
C ARG A 348 0.78 -13.80 -9.72
N GLY A 349 0.40 -12.60 -9.23
CA GLY A 349 -0.79 -11.88 -9.70
C GLY A 349 -0.75 -11.57 -11.20
N ALA A 350 0.41 -11.13 -11.72
CA ALA A 350 0.58 -10.89 -13.15
C ALA A 350 0.34 -12.17 -13.97
N PHE A 351 0.91 -13.31 -13.57
CA PHE A 351 0.67 -14.59 -14.24
C PHE A 351 -0.78 -15.08 -14.12
N ILE A 352 -1.44 -14.86 -12.97
CA ILE A 352 -2.86 -15.16 -12.79
C ILE A 352 -3.71 -14.33 -13.76
N LEU A 353 -3.46 -13.02 -13.86
CA LEU A 353 -4.18 -12.12 -14.77
C LEU A 353 -3.96 -12.50 -16.23
N ILE A 354 -2.74 -12.83 -16.62
CA ILE A 354 -2.43 -13.30 -17.99
C ILE A 354 -3.16 -14.62 -18.29
N GLY A 355 -3.09 -15.59 -17.38
CA GLY A 355 -3.78 -16.87 -17.54
C GLY A 355 -5.29 -16.69 -17.64
N PHE A 356 -5.87 -15.84 -16.76
CA PHE A 356 -7.30 -15.52 -16.79
C PHE A 356 -7.70 -14.86 -18.11
N THR A 357 -6.98 -13.84 -18.55
CA THR A 357 -7.25 -13.14 -19.81
C THR A 357 -7.14 -14.08 -21.01
N THR A 358 -6.17 -14.99 -21.00
CA THR A 358 -5.99 -15.99 -22.08
C THR A 358 -7.16 -16.96 -22.14
N VAL A 359 -7.58 -17.52 -21.00
CA VAL A 359 -8.68 -18.50 -20.95
C VAL A 359 -10.01 -17.85 -21.29
N ALA A 360 -10.31 -16.69 -20.71
CA ALA A 360 -11.52 -15.94 -21.00
C ALA A 360 -11.55 -15.44 -22.46
N GLY A 361 -10.41 -15.00 -23.01
CA GLY A 361 -10.26 -14.60 -24.41
C GLY A 361 -10.46 -15.76 -25.37
N LEU A 362 -9.92 -16.94 -25.05
CA LEU A 362 -10.13 -18.16 -25.84
C LEU A 362 -11.61 -18.58 -25.83
N TRP A 363 -12.26 -18.53 -24.66
CA TRP A 363 -13.69 -18.79 -24.57
C TRP A 363 -14.51 -17.80 -25.42
N LEU A 364 -14.20 -16.51 -25.33
CA LEU A 364 -14.84 -15.47 -26.15
C LEU A 364 -14.66 -15.73 -27.66
N ALA A 365 -13.44 -16.10 -28.07
CA ALA A 365 -13.13 -16.35 -29.47
C ALA A 365 -13.86 -17.58 -30.02
N LEU A 366 -13.94 -18.69 -29.25
CA LEU A 366 -14.60 -19.91 -29.68
C LEU A 366 -16.11 -19.73 -29.73
N GLU A 367 -16.76 -19.21 -28.70
CA GLU A 367 -18.21 -18.99 -28.68
C GLU A 367 -18.62 -17.88 -29.67
N GLY A 368 -17.84 -16.81 -29.78
CA GLY A 368 -18.08 -15.73 -30.75
C GLY A 368 -17.92 -16.21 -32.19
N GLY A 369 -16.88 -17.01 -32.47
CA GLY A 369 -16.67 -17.62 -33.78
C GLY A 369 -17.78 -18.57 -34.15
N ALA A 370 -18.30 -19.37 -33.20
CA ALA A 370 -19.44 -20.26 -33.41
C ALA A 370 -20.75 -19.47 -33.64
N TRP A 371 -20.98 -18.41 -32.82
CA TRP A 371 -22.17 -17.57 -32.94
C TRP A 371 -22.21 -16.77 -34.25
N LEU A 372 -21.07 -16.31 -34.76
CA LEU A 372 -20.94 -15.61 -36.03
C LEU A 372 -20.86 -16.55 -37.24
N GLY A 373 -20.84 -17.88 -37.03
CA GLY A 373 -20.78 -18.88 -38.09
C GLY A 373 -19.40 -19.10 -38.71
N PHE A 374 -18.34 -18.55 -38.12
CA PHE A 374 -16.94 -18.77 -38.55
C PHE A 374 -16.38 -20.13 -38.09
N LEU A 375 -16.92 -20.68 -37.02
CA LEU A 375 -16.50 -21.96 -36.44
C LEU A 375 -17.71 -22.90 -36.28
N PRO A 376 -17.52 -24.24 -36.41
CA PRO A 376 -18.55 -25.18 -36.03
C PRO A 376 -18.91 -25.08 -34.54
N ALA A 377 -20.20 -25.23 -34.21
CA ALA A 377 -20.65 -25.14 -32.82
C ALA A 377 -20.14 -26.29 -31.91
N GLY A 378 -19.84 -27.47 -32.49
CA GLY A 378 -19.39 -28.63 -31.73
C GLY A 378 -18.10 -28.42 -30.93
N PRO A 379 -17.01 -27.94 -31.50
CA PRO A 379 -15.77 -27.64 -30.80
C PRO A 379 -15.96 -26.58 -29.71
N ALA A 380 -16.75 -25.51 -29.95
CA ALA A 380 -17.02 -24.49 -28.94
C ALA A 380 -17.78 -25.09 -27.74
N ALA A 381 -18.82 -25.88 -27.99
CA ALA A 381 -19.57 -26.57 -26.94
C ALA A 381 -18.71 -27.56 -26.13
N ALA A 382 -17.84 -28.33 -26.81
CA ALA A 382 -16.93 -29.28 -26.14
C ALA A 382 -15.87 -28.57 -25.26
N ALA A 383 -15.36 -27.39 -25.69
CA ALA A 383 -14.37 -26.63 -24.96
C ALA A 383 -14.97 -25.78 -23.81
N ARG A 384 -16.28 -25.52 -23.83
CA ARG A 384 -16.95 -24.60 -22.89
C ARG A 384 -16.72 -24.99 -21.45
N LEU A 385 -17.08 -26.20 -21.03
CA LEU A 385 -16.95 -26.60 -19.62
C LEU A 385 -15.50 -26.59 -19.12
N PRO A 386 -14.51 -27.16 -19.82
CA PRO A 386 -13.11 -27.00 -19.43
C PRO A 386 -12.63 -25.54 -19.26
N LEU A 387 -13.01 -24.66 -20.21
CA LEU A 387 -12.62 -23.24 -20.14
C LEU A 387 -13.31 -22.50 -18.99
N LEU A 388 -14.58 -22.80 -18.72
CA LEU A 388 -15.30 -22.24 -17.57
C LEU A 388 -14.69 -22.69 -16.24
N VAL A 389 -14.34 -23.97 -16.09
CA VAL A 389 -13.72 -24.50 -14.87
C VAL A 389 -12.33 -23.88 -14.62
N ILE A 390 -11.46 -23.88 -15.63
CA ILE A 390 -10.12 -23.29 -15.51
C ILE A 390 -10.23 -21.78 -15.27
N GLY A 391 -11.09 -21.11 -16.05
CA GLY A 391 -11.34 -19.68 -15.92
C GLY A 391 -11.92 -19.30 -14.56
N PHE A 392 -12.78 -20.11 -13.97
CA PHE A 392 -13.34 -19.92 -12.63
C PHE A 392 -12.23 -19.92 -11.57
N VAL A 393 -11.34 -20.92 -11.58
CA VAL A 393 -10.20 -20.98 -10.65
C VAL A 393 -9.29 -19.76 -10.80
N LEU A 394 -9.01 -19.35 -12.05
CA LEU A 394 -8.19 -18.16 -12.33
C LEU A 394 -8.91 -16.86 -11.93
N ALA A 395 -10.23 -16.78 -12.08
CA ALA A 395 -11.04 -15.64 -11.64
C ALA A 395 -11.01 -15.50 -10.10
N LEU A 396 -11.16 -16.60 -9.35
CA LEU A 396 -11.00 -16.59 -7.90
C LEU A 396 -9.58 -16.16 -7.50
N GLY A 397 -8.56 -16.69 -8.19
CA GLY A 397 -7.17 -16.26 -8.00
C GLY A 397 -6.99 -14.77 -8.27
N ALA A 398 -7.58 -14.25 -9.36
CA ALA A 398 -7.55 -12.83 -9.70
C ALA A 398 -8.26 -11.98 -8.63
N ALA A 399 -9.38 -12.43 -8.08
CA ALA A 399 -10.07 -11.72 -6.99
C ALA A 399 -9.18 -11.55 -5.76
N VAL A 400 -8.47 -12.60 -5.32
CA VAL A 400 -7.83 -12.65 -4.01
C VAL A 400 -6.32 -12.36 -3.98
N TYR A 401 -5.59 -12.46 -5.10
CA TYR A 401 -4.11 -12.34 -5.08
C TYR A 401 -3.61 -11.04 -4.44
N THR A 402 -4.37 -9.96 -4.55
CA THR A 402 -3.99 -8.66 -4.00
C THR A 402 -4.00 -8.65 -2.47
N ALA A 403 -4.85 -9.46 -1.82
CA ALA A 403 -4.79 -9.63 -0.38
C ALA A 403 -3.44 -10.19 0.07
N PHE A 404 -2.91 -11.16 -0.66
CA PHE A 404 -1.58 -11.70 -0.39
C PHE A 404 -0.45 -10.73 -0.74
N LEU A 405 -0.64 -9.87 -1.76
CA LEU A 405 0.29 -8.79 -2.06
C LEU A 405 0.33 -7.78 -0.90
N PHE A 406 -0.83 -7.39 -0.38
CA PHE A 406 -0.93 -6.53 0.78
C PHE A 406 -0.32 -7.20 2.03
N GLY A 407 -0.52 -8.51 2.22
CA GLY A 407 0.16 -9.30 3.24
C GLY A 407 1.68 -9.31 3.14
N GLN A 408 2.26 -9.13 1.95
CA GLN A 408 3.71 -8.93 1.76
C GLN A 408 4.17 -7.48 2.00
N ALA A 409 3.26 -6.54 2.07
CA ALA A 409 3.53 -5.15 2.38
C ALA A 409 3.67 -4.95 3.91
N GLU A 410 4.63 -5.65 4.53
CA GLU A 410 4.83 -5.77 5.98
C GLU A 410 5.05 -4.41 6.69
N GLY A 411 5.36 -3.36 5.95
CA GLY A 411 5.44 -1.99 6.50
C GLY A 411 4.08 -1.33 6.73
N ARG A 412 2.96 -1.99 6.37
CA ARG A 412 1.60 -1.45 6.50
C ARG A 412 0.72 -2.41 7.29
N ASP A 413 0.73 -2.26 8.61
CA ASP A 413 0.13 -3.20 9.56
C ASP A 413 -1.36 -3.46 9.33
N LEU A 414 -2.15 -2.45 8.93
CA LEU A 414 -3.58 -2.61 8.67
C LEU A 414 -3.85 -3.59 7.50
N TRP A 415 -2.95 -3.68 6.53
CA TRP A 415 -3.09 -4.60 5.39
C TRP A 415 -2.74 -6.06 5.74
N GLN A 416 -2.25 -6.31 6.96
CA GLN A 416 -1.91 -7.67 7.43
C GLN A 416 -3.14 -8.43 7.96
N SER A 417 -4.36 -7.96 7.67
CA SER A 417 -5.59 -8.62 8.07
C SER A 417 -5.75 -10.00 7.43
N SER A 418 -6.01 -11.01 8.24
CA SER A 418 -6.31 -12.36 7.78
C SER A 418 -7.69 -12.47 7.10
N LEU A 419 -8.56 -11.48 7.29
CA LEU A 419 -9.88 -11.42 6.67
C LEU A 419 -9.83 -10.91 5.22
N LEU A 420 -8.76 -10.22 4.83
CA LEU A 420 -8.66 -9.53 3.56
C LEU A 420 -8.89 -10.44 2.32
N PRO A 421 -8.39 -11.69 2.25
CA PRO A 421 -8.69 -12.58 1.12
C PRO A 421 -10.18 -12.88 0.98
N ALA A 422 -10.87 -13.16 2.09
CA ALA A 422 -12.31 -13.41 2.09
C ALA A 422 -13.08 -12.14 1.73
N HIS A 423 -12.66 -11.00 2.26
CA HIS A 423 -13.27 -9.69 2.00
C HIS A 423 -13.22 -9.35 0.50
N LEU A 424 -12.05 -9.42 -0.15
CA LEU A 424 -11.90 -9.18 -1.59
C LEU A 424 -12.72 -10.16 -2.45
N LEU A 425 -12.88 -11.39 -1.98
CA LEU A 425 -13.71 -12.38 -2.68
C LEU A 425 -15.19 -12.01 -2.62
N ILE A 426 -15.69 -11.63 -1.43
CA ILE A 426 -17.06 -11.16 -1.22
C ILE A 426 -17.33 -9.93 -2.09
N GLN A 427 -16.41 -8.98 -2.10
CA GLN A 427 -16.49 -7.77 -2.94
C GLN A 427 -16.56 -8.11 -4.43
N ALA A 428 -15.77 -9.10 -4.90
CA ALA A 428 -15.83 -9.53 -6.30
C ALA A 428 -17.22 -10.10 -6.67
N PHE A 429 -17.81 -10.94 -5.82
CA PHE A 429 -19.18 -11.43 -6.03
C PHE A 429 -20.22 -10.32 -5.91
N MET A 430 -20.06 -9.38 -5.00
CA MET A 430 -20.90 -8.21 -4.82
C MET A 430 -20.98 -7.38 -6.11
N VAL A 431 -19.84 -6.86 -6.57
CA VAL A 431 -19.84 -6.00 -7.76
C VAL A 431 -20.04 -6.78 -9.06
N GLY A 432 -19.62 -8.04 -9.11
CA GLY A 432 -19.83 -8.92 -10.27
C GLY A 432 -21.30 -9.24 -10.52
N SER A 433 -22.06 -9.57 -9.45
CA SER A 433 -23.51 -9.83 -9.56
C SER A 433 -24.27 -8.57 -9.94
N GLY A 434 -23.93 -7.42 -9.33
CA GLY A 434 -24.50 -6.13 -9.69
C GLY A 434 -24.24 -5.76 -11.15
N ALA A 435 -23.02 -5.97 -11.65
CA ALA A 435 -22.67 -5.71 -13.04
C ALA A 435 -23.43 -6.61 -14.03
N LEU A 436 -23.61 -7.89 -13.70
CA LEU A 436 -24.43 -8.79 -14.54
C LEU A 436 -25.91 -8.40 -14.54
N LEU A 437 -26.46 -7.94 -13.42
CA LEU A 437 -27.83 -7.38 -13.39
C LEU A 437 -27.96 -6.12 -14.26
N ALA A 438 -26.98 -5.23 -14.20
CA ALA A 438 -26.94 -4.05 -15.07
C ALA A 438 -26.81 -4.43 -16.55
N LEU A 439 -26.06 -5.48 -16.86
CA LEU A 439 -25.94 -6.03 -18.22
C LEU A 439 -27.30 -6.56 -18.75
N GLY A 440 -28.18 -7.01 -17.87
CA GLY A 440 -29.54 -7.42 -18.18
C GLY A 440 -30.42 -6.32 -18.79
N LEU A 441 -29.98 -5.05 -18.76
CA LEU A 441 -30.63 -3.95 -19.50
C LEU A 441 -30.32 -4.01 -21.01
N LEU A 442 -29.27 -4.73 -21.41
CA LEU A 442 -28.77 -4.83 -22.78
C LEU A 442 -29.04 -6.20 -23.42
N VAL A 443 -29.18 -7.25 -22.63
CA VAL A 443 -29.39 -8.63 -23.07
C VAL A 443 -30.35 -9.32 -22.12
N ASP A 444 -31.18 -10.21 -22.68
CA ASP A 444 -32.17 -10.94 -21.89
C ASP A 444 -31.48 -11.84 -20.86
N LEU A 445 -31.81 -11.62 -19.59
CA LEU A 445 -31.40 -12.46 -18.47
C LEU A 445 -32.51 -13.48 -18.17
N PRO A 446 -32.18 -14.80 -18.08
CA PRO A 446 -33.13 -15.79 -17.57
C PRO A 446 -33.67 -15.39 -16.20
N ALA A 447 -34.97 -15.51 -15.98
CA ALA A 447 -35.61 -15.05 -14.72
C ALA A 447 -34.98 -15.67 -13.47
N LEU A 448 -34.64 -16.97 -13.51
CA LEU A 448 -33.93 -17.66 -12.44
C LEU A 448 -32.55 -17.01 -12.15
N MET A 449 -31.80 -16.68 -13.21
CA MET A 449 -30.50 -16.02 -13.07
C MET A 449 -30.64 -14.62 -12.50
N ALA A 450 -31.58 -13.81 -12.99
CA ALA A 450 -31.85 -12.48 -12.47
C ALA A 450 -32.20 -12.50 -10.98
N TRP A 451 -33.09 -13.40 -10.58
CA TRP A 451 -33.49 -13.61 -9.19
C TRP A 451 -32.29 -14.05 -8.32
N ALA A 452 -31.53 -15.06 -8.77
CA ALA A 452 -30.34 -15.52 -8.04
C ALA A 452 -29.27 -14.41 -7.90
N LEU A 453 -29.03 -13.62 -8.95
CA LEU A 453 -28.08 -12.49 -8.90
C LEU A 453 -28.51 -11.41 -7.91
N VAL A 454 -29.80 -11.09 -7.77
CA VAL A 454 -30.31 -10.17 -6.74
C VAL A 454 -29.98 -10.67 -5.34
N TRP A 455 -30.21 -11.97 -5.07
CA TRP A 455 -29.87 -12.57 -3.78
C TRP A 455 -28.36 -12.64 -3.52
N ILE A 456 -27.57 -13.04 -4.51
CA ILE A 456 -26.09 -13.05 -4.39
C ILE A 456 -25.60 -11.64 -4.07
N PHE A 457 -26.09 -10.63 -4.79
CA PHE A 457 -25.71 -9.25 -4.58
C PHE A 457 -26.11 -8.76 -3.18
N GLY A 458 -27.36 -8.98 -2.76
CA GLY A 458 -27.86 -8.56 -1.45
C GLY A 458 -27.14 -9.24 -0.29
N VAL A 459 -26.91 -10.56 -0.39
CA VAL A 459 -26.14 -11.30 0.63
C VAL A 459 -24.69 -10.84 0.67
N ALA A 460 -24.05 -10.66 -0.50
CA ALA A 460 -22.68 -10.16 -0.54
C ALA A 460 -22.54 -8.76 0.05
N LEU A 461 -23.47 -7.83 -0.23
CA LEU A 461 -23.53 -6.51 0.40
C LEU A 461 -23.66 -6.59 1.92
N ALA A 462 -24.56 -7.45 2.41
CA ALA A 462 -24.78 -7.60 3.85
C ALA A 462 -23.55 -8.20 4.55
N VAL A 463 -22.91 -9.20 3.93
CA VAL A 463 -21.73 -9.86 4.47
C VAL A 463 -20.50 -8.93 4.40
N ASP A 464 -20.32 -8.17 3.30
CA ASP A 464 -19.25 -7.18 3.16
C ASP A 464 -19.35 -6.08 4.22
N LEU A 465 -20.57 -5.57 4.45
CA LEU A 465 -20.85 -4.59 5.51
C LEU A 465 -20.55 -5.16 6.91
N LEU A 466 -20.91 -6.41 7.17
CA LEU A 466 -20.63 -7.11 8.42
C LEU A 466 -19.13 -7.30 8.64
N VAL A 467 -18.40 -7.78 7.62
CA VAL A 467 -16.94 -7.96 7.67
C VAL A 467 -16.26 -6.61 7.90
N THR A 468 -16.70 -5.58 7.21
CA THR A 468 -16.17 -4.22 7.36
C THR A 468 -16.41 -3.70 8.79
N LEU A 469 -17.66 -3.66 9.26
CA LEU A 469 -17.99 -3.01 10.53
C LEU A 469 -17.52 -3.82 11.75
N LEU A 470 -17.65 -5.14 11.73
CA LEU A 470 -17.32 -5.99 12.87
C LEU A 470 -15.92 -6.61 12.77
N GLY A 471 -15.51 -7.05 11.57
CA GLY A 471 -14.25 -7.73 11.37
C GLY A 471 -13.06 -6.77 11.29
N GLU A 472 -13.13 -5.76 10.40
CA GLU A 472 -11.99 -4.87 10.15
C GLU A 472 -11.94 -3.69 11.14
N PHE A 473 -13.08 -3.09 11.51
CA PHE A 473 -13.11 -1.88 12.35
C PHE A 473 -13.72 -2.07 13.74
N GLY A 474 -14.44 -3.16 13.98
CA GLY A 474 -15.08 -3.45 15.28
C GLY A 474 -14.19 -4.21 16.26
N MET A 475 -13.11 -4.83 15.79
CA MET A 475 -12.17 -5.57 16.64
C MET A 475 -10.93 -4.74 16.97
N PRO A 476 -10.26 -5.00 18.12
CA PRO A 476 -8.97 -4.40 18.44
C PRO A 476 -7.92 -4.78 17.39
N HIS A 477 -7.15 -3.81 16.94
CA HIS A 477 -6.06 -4.02 15.98
C HIS A 477 -4.81 -4.58 16.66
N ALA A 478 -4.03 -5.36 15.92
CA ALA A 478 -2.83 -6.02 16.42
C ALA A 478 -1.69 -5.05 16.79
N SER A 479 -1.66 -3.85 16.20
CA SER A 479 -0.66 -2.82 16.49
C SER A 479 -1.30 -1.43 16.60
N GLU A 480 -0.60 -0.51 17.27
CA GLU A 480 -1.02 0.89 17.36
C GLU A 480 -1.04 1.57 15.98
N ILE A 481 -0.12 1.18 15.10
CA ILE A 481 -0.05 1.69 13.72
C ILE A 481 -1.31 1.32 12.95
N ALA A 482 -1.75 0.04 13.05
CA ALA A 482 -3.00 -0.40 12.45
C ALA A 482 -4.21 0.31 13.07
N ALA A 483 -4.24 0.46 14.39
CA ALA A 483 -5.32 1.16 15.09
C ALA A 483 -5.44 2.64 14.67
N ARG A 484 -4.32 3.34 14.46
CA ARG A 484 -4.32 4.71 13.95
C ARG A 484 -4.83 4.81 12.52
N ALA A 485 -4.37 3.91 11.64
CA ALA A 485 -4.86 3.88 10.27
C ALA A 485 -6.38 3.60 10.23
N ALA A 486 -6.87 2.66 11.03
CA ALA A 486 -8.30 2.38 11.16
C ALA A 486 -9.08 3.57 11.74
N HIS A 487 -8.53 4.29 12.73
CA HIS A 487 -9.11 5.51 13.26
C HIS A 487 -9.20 6.61 12.20
N ASP A 488 -8.17 6.79 11.36
CA ASP A 488 -8.19 7.77 10.28
C ASP A 488 -9.25 7.45 9.22
N ILE A 489 -9.55 6.17 9.00
CA ILE A 489 -10.63 5.73 8.13
C ILE A 489 -12.00 5.99 8.77
N SER A 490 -12.22 5.55 10.02
CA SER A 490 -13.55 5.56 10.64
C SER A 490 -13.93 6.89 11.29
N SER A 491 -12.95 7.63 11.83
CA SER A 491 -13.20 8.82 12.66
C SER A 491 -12.36 10.03 12.27
N GLY A 492 -11.26 9.80 11.50
CA GLY A 492 -10.30 10.84 11.12
C GLY A 492 -10.56 11.44 9.74
N LYS A 493 -9.49 11.50 8.94
CA LYS A 493 -9.43 12.16 7.62
C LYS A 493 -10.43 11.59 6.62
N TYR A 494 -10.58 10.25 6.61
CA TYR A 494 -11.37 9.51 5.63
C TYR A 494 -12.79 9.17 6.10
N LYS A 495 -13.25 9.67 7.25
CA LYS A 495 -14.56 9.33 7.84
C LYS A 495 -15.75 9.52 6.90
N HIS A 496 -15.72 10.52 6.00
CA HIS A 496 -16.79 10.75 5.04
C HIS A 496 -16.78 9.73 3.90
N HIS A 497 -15.59 9.29 3.46
CA HIS A 497 -15.46 8.20 2.50
C HIS A 497 -16.00 6.90 3.08
N PHE A 498 -15.74 6.64 4.36
CA PHE A 498 -16.18 5.45 5.06
C PHE A 498 -17.69 5.48 5.33
N TRP A 499 -18.18 6.43 6.15
CA TRP A 499 -19.57 6.40 6.59
C TRP A 499 -20.56 6.75 5.48
N TRP A 500 -20.36 7.88 4.79
CA TRP A 500 -21.29 8.30 3.74
C TRP A 500 -21.02 7.57 2.43
N GLY A 501 -19.76 7.44 2.04
CA GLY A 501 -19.39 6.81 0.79
C GLY A 501 -19.62 5.31 0.81
N SER A 502 -18.93 4.58 1.69
CA SER A 502 -19.02 3.12 1.74
C SER A 502 -20.31 2.64 2.41
N VAL A 503 -20.54 3.01 3.67
CA VAL A 503 -21.66 2.42 4.45
C VAL A 503 -23.01 2.86 3.89
N VAL A 504 -23.26 4.15 3.71
CA VAL A 504 -24.58 4.62 3.28
C VAL A 504 -24.76 4.40 1.78
N VAL A 505 -23.95 5.03 0.95
CA VAL A 505 -24.10 4.99 -0.52
C VAL A 505 -23.71 3.63 -1.10
N GLY A 506 -22.69 2.98 -0.55
CA GLY A 506 -22.18 1.72 -1.06
C GLY A 506 -22.95 0.48 -0.59
N HIS A 507 -23.63 0.53 0.57
CA HIS A 507 -24.29 -0.64 1.14
C HIS A 507 -25.76 -0.40 1.46
N LEU A 508 -26.10 0.57 2.32
CA LEU A 508 -27.49 0.71 2.80
C LEU A 508 -28.46 1.11 1.70
N VAL A 509 -28.10 2.06 0.84
CA VAL A 509 -28.94 2.46 -0.29
C VAL A 509 -29.06 1.33 -1.31
N PRO A 510 -28.00 0.65 -1.76
CA PRO A 510 -28.12 -0.53 -2.63
C PRO A 510 -28.97 -1.64 -2.05
N LEU A 511 -28.83 -1.97 -0.74
CA LEU A 511 -29.67 -2.98 -0.11
C LEU A 511 -31.16 -2.60 -0.15
N ALA A 512 -31.49 -1.34 0.15
CA ALA A 512 -32.87 -0.86 0.07
C ALA A 512 -33.44 -0.92 -1.37
N LEU A 513 -32.62 -0.54 -2.36
CA LEU A 513 -33.02 -0.63 -3.77
C LEU A 513 -33.20 -2.08 -4.24
N LEU A 514 -32.35 -3.01 -3.76
CA LEU A 514 -32.46 -4.43 -4.09
C LEU A 514 -33.72 -5.06 -3.48
N LEU A 515 -34.08 -4.69 -2.24
CA LEU A 515 -35.33 -5.14 -1.63
C LEU A 515 -36.54 -4.68 -2.45
N ALA A 516 -36.50 -3.45 -2.96
CA ALA A 516 -37.55 -2.94 -3.85
C ALA A 516 -37.52 -3.57 -5.26
N ALA A 517 -36.32 -3.99 -5.72
CA ALA A 517 -36.13 -4.63 -7.03
C ALA A 517 -36.50 -6.12 -7.03
N ALA A 518 -36.57 -6.78 -5.87
CA ALA A 518 -36.73 -8.24 -5.72
C ALA A 518 -38.17 -8.73 -6.01
N GLY A 519 -39.04 -7.89 -6.57
CA GLY A 519 -40.37 -8.32 -7.06
C GLY A 519 -40.28 -9.21 -8.27
N GLU A 520 -41.40 -9.87 -8.62
CA GLU A 520 -41.51 -10.62 -9.88
C GLU A 520 -42.39 -9.83 -10.86
N PRO A 521 -41.84 -9.37 -12.00
CA PRO A 521 -40.47 -9.56 -12.49
C PRO A 521 -39.46 -8.65 -11.76
N VAL A 522 -38.18 -9.09 -11.70
CA VAL A 522 -37.07 -8.31 -11.12
C VAL A 522 -36.93 -6.97 -11.84
N SER A 523 -36.88 -5.88 -11.08
CA SER A 523 -36.62 -4.54 -11.66
C SER A 523 -35.14 -4.33 -11.95
N LEU A 524 -34.72 -4.67 -13.18
CA LEU A 524 -33.32 -4.53 -13.60
C LEU A 524 -32.82 -3.08 -13.52
N GLY A 525 -33.70 -2.07 -13.74
CA GLY A 525 -33.33 -0.66 -13.63
C GLY A 525 -32.92 -0.28 -12.21
N MET A 526 -33.69 -0.69 -11.19
CA MET A 526 -33.34 -0.43 -9.78
C MET A 526 -32.09 -1.21 -9.37
N ALA A 527 -31.95 -2.46 -9.83
CA ALA A 527 -30.77 -3.27 -9.56
C ALA A 527 -29.50 -2.68 -10.19
N ALA A 528 -29.58 -2.13 -11.40
CA ALA A 528 -28.47 -1.43 -12.05
C ALA A 528 -28.04 -0.14 -11.30
N VAL A 529 -28.99 0.63 -10.79
CA VAL A 529 -28.70 1.79 -9.95
C VAL A 529 -28.04 1.35 -8.65
N ALA A 530 -28.53 0.30 -8.02
CA ALA A 530 -27.92 -0.28 -6.81
C ALA A 530 -26.47 -0.74 -7.09
N ALA A 531 -26.24 -1.40 -8.24
CA ALA A 531 -24.89 -1.82 -8.65
C ALA A 531 -23.94 -0.65 -8.84
N LEU A 532 -24.38 0.42 -9.49
CA LEU A 532 -23.57 1.62 -9.69
C LEU A 532 -23.17 2.26 -8.34
N LEU A 533 -24.14 2.39 -7.43
CA LEU A 533 -23.89 2.94 -6.10
C LEU A 533 -22.95 2.05 -5.27
N ALA A 534 -23.10 0.72 -5.36
CA ALA A 534 -22.20 -0.21 -4.70
C ALA A 534 -20.75 -0.11 -5.23
N VAL A 535 -20.57 0.02 -6.54
CA VAL A 535 -19.24 0.23 -7.16
C VAL A 535 -18.61 1.55 -6.71
N ILE A 536 -19.38 2.63 -6.64
CA ILE A 536 -18.91 3.93 -6.14
C ILE A 536 -18.51 3.82 -4.66
N GLY A 537 -19.35 3.21 -3.85
CA GLY A 537 -19.08 3.02 -2.42
C GLY A 537 -17.87 2.13 -2.16
N LEU A 538 -17.72 1.05 -2.94
CA LEU A 538 -16.54 0.20 -2.88
C LEU A 538 -15.26 0.97 -3.24
N TYR A 539 -15.28 1.79 -4.29
CA TYR A 539 -14.13 2.62 -4.64
C TYR A 539 -13.74 3.59 -3.50
N LEU A 540 -14.72 4.21 -2.86
CA LEU A 540 -14.47 5.13 -1.75
C LEU A 540 -13.91 4.42 -0.51
N PHE A 541 -14.37 3.19 -0.26
CA PHE A 541 -13.81 2.31 0.78
C PHE A 541 -12.36 1.95 0.47
N GLU A 542 -12.11 1.40 -0.71
CA GLU A 542 -10.77 0.98 -1.14
C GLU A 542 -9.79 2.16 -1.18
N TYR A 543 -10.27 3.35 -1.57
CA TYR A 543 -9.47 4.56 -1.52
C TYR A 543 -9.01 4.88 -0.10
N ALA A 544 -9.93 4.88 0.87
CA ALA A 544 -9.59 5.11 2.27
C ALA A 544 -8.68 4.01 2.83
N PHE A 545 -8.97 2.75 2.51
CA PHE A 545 -8.21 1.58 2.96
C PHE A 545 -6.78 1.53 2.41
N VAL A 546 -6.58 1.97 1.16
CA VAL A 546 -5.24 2.05 0.56
C VAL A 546 -4.47 3.29 1.06
N MET A 547 -5.14 4.44 1.20
CA MET A 547 -4.44 5.69 1.52
C MET A 547 -4.06 5.81 3.01
N ALA A 548 -4.98 5.51 3.93
CA ALA A 548 -4.76 5.76 5.35
C ALA A 548 -3.52 5.07 5.94
N PRO A 549 -3.24 3.78 5.67
CA PRO A 549 -2.06 3.12 6.21
C PRO A 549 -0.74 3.70 5.71
N GLN A 550 -0.74 4.31 4.52
CA GLN A 550 0.45 4.93 3.95
C GLN A 550 0.78 6.29 4.57
N GLU A 551 -0.21 6.95 5.15
CA GLU A 551 -0.05 8.25 5.83
C GLU A 551 0.52 8.09 7.25
N ILE A 552 0.46 6.90 7.83
CA ILE A 552 1.07 6.64 9.13
C ILE A 552 2.59 6.44 8.94
N PRO A 553 3.43 7.28 9.58
CA PRO A 553 4.88 7.19 9.41
C PRO A 553 5.44 5.91 10.04
N ASN A 554 6.43 5.34 9.39
CA ASN A 554 7.23 4.22 9.89
C ASN A 554 8.62 4.65 10.41
N SER A 555 8.94 5.94 10.31
CA SER A 555 10.23 6.48 10.78
C SER A 555 10.07 7.67 11.73
#